data_06f75e6181d34929b651e9646a06d7f6
#
_entry.id   06f75e6181d34929b651e9646a06d7f6
#
_cell.length_a   1.000
_cell.length_b   1.000
_cell.length_c   1.000
_cell.angle_alpha   90.00
_cell.angle_beta   90.00
_cell.angle_gamma   90.00
#
_symmetry.space_group_name_H-M   'P 1'
#
loop_
_entity.id
_entity.type
_entity.pdbx_description
1 polymer ?
#
loop_
_entity_poly.entity_id
_entity_poly.type
_entity_poly.pdbx_seq_one_letter_code
_entity_poly.pdbx_strand_id
1 'polypeptide(L)'
;MCAILTLGVWAQSYEQSENYGKKIAVFGGSFSEIIASNITKAYWAEKLRARVTTFGIGGAGFSVITGEDRWLPGQIDRCLATGEKFDIYILWASTNDVTRGVELEEQDRMIKVCIEKIRKGAPEAKILFFSSLPVPILENKVLDPAELESMPERFRENYRNQIVNMKKLPEYVAHQEKVCAEENIPFLNLYTTSGINQYNAPDFFSSDNLHLNTAGYNHIKETQARFIAAH
;
A
#
# COMPACT_ATOMS: atom_id res chain seq x y z
N MET A 1 1.03 33.49 6.30
CA MET A 1 1.47 33.62 4.89
C MET A 1 2.28 32.36 4.53
N CYS A 2 1.61 31.19 4.34
CA CYS A 2 2.26 29.91 4.04
C CYS A 2 1.26 28.92 3.39
N ALA A 3 0.79 29.26 2.18
CA ALA A 3 -0.17 28.39 1.47
C ALA A 3 -0.04 28.42 -0.06
N ILE A 4 1.14 28.73 -0.61
CA ILE A 4 1.28 28.87 -2.08
C ILE A 4 2.38 27.96 -2.67
N LEU A 5 3.03 27.11 -1.92
CA LEU A 5 4.17 26.31 -2.43
C LEU A 5 3.86 24.88 -2.87
N THR A 6 2.64 24.40 -2.75
CA THR A 6 2.30 23.00 -3.09
C THR A 6 1.65 22.81 -4.46
N LEU A 7 1.30 23.83 -5.19
CA LEU A 7 0.66 23.73 -6.51
C LEU A 7 1.64 23.71 -7.71
N GLY A 8 2.90 23.98 -7.49
CA GLY A 8 3.91 24.10 -8.57
C GLY A 8 4.52 22.79 -9.06
N VAL A 9 4.46 21.71 -8.28
CA VAL A 9 5.16 20.45 -8.60
C VAL A 9 4.35 19.55 -9.56
N TRP A 10 3.07 19.77 -9.71
CA TRP A 10 2.18 18.90 -10.47
C TRP A 10 2.04 19.24 -11.96
N ALA A 11 2.76 20.28 -12.45
CA ALA A 11 2.66 20.74 -13.84
C ALA A 11 3.66 20.07 -14.79
N GLN A 12 4.57 19.24 -14.30
CA GLN A 12 5.53 18.53 -15.13
C GLN A 12 4.82 17.41 -15.92
N SER A 13 5.04 17.34 -17.24
CA SER A 13 4.54 16.23 -18.03
C SER A 13 5.25 14.93 -17.62
N TYR A 14 4.56 13.78 -17.70
CA TYR A 14 5.16 12.49 -17.36
C TYR A 14 6.46 12.20 -18.13
N GLU A 15 6.52 12.65 -19.38
CA GLU A 15 7.67 12.43 -20.26
C GLU A 15 8.94 13.18 -19.81
N GLN A 16 8.78 14.23 -18.99
CA GLN A 16 9.89 14.97 -18.41
C GLN A 16 10.39 14.38 -17.09
N SER A 17 9.70 13.38 -16.57
CA SER A 17 10.11 12.68 -15.36
C SER A 17 11.36 11.84 -15.61
N GLU A 18 12.31 11.87 -14.69
CA GLU A 18 13.45 10.94 -14.70
C GLU A 18 13.04 9.48 -14.53
N ASN A 19 11.80 9.24 -14.07
CA ASN A 19 11.21 7.92 -13.91
C ASN A 19 10.44 7.44 -15.13
N TYR A 20 10.44 8.19 -16.23
CA TYR A 20 9.85 7.77 -17.49
C TYR A 20 10.63 6.59 -18.10
N GLY A 21 9.92 5.54 -18.51
CA GLY A 21 10.50 4.35 -19.09
C GLY A 21 11.17 3.37 -18.10
N LYS A 22 11.05 3.62 -16.80
CA LYS A 22 11.70 2.83 -15.75
C LYS A 22 11.01 1.50 -15.47
N LYS A 23 11.78 0.55 -14.94
CA LYS A 23 11.27 -0.71 -14.41
C LYS A 23 10.89 -0.55 -12.94
N ILE A 24 9.68 -0.95 -12.61
CA ILE A 24 9.09 -0.79 -11.27
C ILE A 24 8.75 -2.16 -10.70
N ALA A 25 9.25 -2.47 -9.50
CA ALA A 25 8.83 -3.60 -8.68
C ALA A 25 7.86 -3.12 -7.60
N VAL A 26 6.71 -3.80 -7.42
CA VAL A 26 5.72 -3.45 -6.41
C VAL A 26 5.53 -4.59 -5.43
N PHE A 27 5.58 -4.28 -4.14
CA PHE A 27 5.44 -5.21 -3.02
C PHE A 27 4.28 -4.80 -2.12
N GLY A 28 3.60 -5.76 -1.52
CA GLY A 28 2.53 -5.47 -0.59
C GLY A 28 1.54 -6.62 -0.44
N GLY A 29 0.37 -6.28 0.10
CA GLY A 29 -0.75 -7.19 0.29
C GLY A 29 -1.71 -7.21 -0.92
N SER A 30 -2.98 -7.45 -0.65
CA SER A 30 -4.03 -7.58 -1.67
C SER A 30 -4.22 -6.33 -2.55
N PHE A 31 -3.93 -5.12 -2.06
CA PHE A 31 -3.99 -3.91 -2.87
C PHE A 31 -2.99 -3.91 -4.04
N SER A 32 -1.85 -4.57 -3.87
CA SER A 32 -0.77 -4.66 -4.85
C SER A 32 -0.75 -5.98 -5.62
N GLU A 33 -1.64 -6.93 -5.30
CA GLU A 33 -1.70 -8.23 -5.96
C GLU A 33 -2.05 -8.11 -7.44
N ILE A 34 -1.56 -9.06 -8.25
CA ILE A 34 -1.59 -9.00 -9.73
C ILE A 34 -2.98 -8.68 -10.28
N ILE A 35 -4.01 -9.33 -9.78
CA ILE A 35 -5.38 -9.20 -10.32
C ILE A 35 -5.97 -7.83 -9.94
N ALA A 36 -5.84 -7.46 -8.68
CA ALA A 36 -6.44 -6.24 -8.13
C ALA A 36 -5.78 -4.96 -8.67
N SER A 37 -4.47 -4.97 -8.87
CA SER A 37 -3.69 -3.79 -9.27
C SER A 37 -3.52 -3.59 -10.79
N ASN A 38 -4.12 -4.44 -11.63
CA ASN A 38 -3.95 -4.34 -13.10
C ASN A 38 -4.33 -2.96 -13.66
N ILE A 39 -5.34 -2.30 -13.10
CA ILE A 39 -5.80 -0.98 -13.53
C ILE A 39 -4.71 0.06 -13.30
N THR A 40 -4.12 0.10 -12.10
CA THR A 40 -3.07 1.06 -11.76
C THR A 40 -1.80 0.79 -12.55
N LYS A 41 -1.41 -0.48 -12.70
CA LYS A 41 -0.22 -0.88 -13.47
C LYS A 41 -0.35 -0.53 -14.95
N ALA A 42 -1.51 -0.81 -15.56
CA ALA A 42 -1.75 -0.45 -16.96
C ALA A 42 -1.66 1.07 -17.17
N TYR A 43 -2.19 1.84 -16.22
CA TYR A 43 -2.13 3.29 -16.25
C TYR A 43 -0.68 3.80 -16.13
N TRP A 44 0.12 3.25 -15.21
CA TRP A 44 1.52 3.62 -15.07
C TRP A 44 2.33 3.22 -16.30
N ALA A 45 2.05 2.05 -16.89
CA ALA A 45 2.68 1.62 -18.14
C ALA A 45 2.33 2.57 -19.30
N GLU A 46 1.10 3.08 -19.37
CA GLU A 46 0.67 4.05 -20.39
C GLU A 46 1.32 5.43 -20.16
N LYS A 47 1.17 6.00 -18.95
CA LYS A 47 1.56 7.39 -18.67
C LYS A 47 3.06 7.56 -18.47
N LEU A 48 3.70 6.64 -17.76
CA LEU A 48 5.13 6.67 -17.45
C LEU A 48 5.99 5.84 -18.41
N ARG A 49 5.37 5.12 -19.36
CA ARG A 49 6.06 4.08 -20.14
C ARG A 49 6.77 3.05 -19.24
N ALA A 50 6.32 2.92 -18.02
CA ALA A 50 6.92 2.05 -17.02
C ALA A 50 6.67 0.57 -17.32
N ARG A 51 7.66 -0.26 -17.00
CA ARG A 51 7.51 -1.71 -16.99
C ARG A 51 7.28 -2.15 -15.55
N VAL A 52 6.05 -2.50 -15.21
CA VAL A 52 5.64 -2.78 -13.82
C VAL A 52 5.50 -4.28 -13.58
N THR A 53 6.23 -4.78 -12.58
CA THR A 53 6.13 -6.15 -12.06
C THR A 53 5.66 -6.10 -10.60
N THR A 54 4.63 -6.88 -10.26
CA THR A 54 4.21 -7.00 -8.87
C THR A 54 4.64 -8.32 -8.26
N PHE A 55 5.08 -8.24 -7.02
CA PHE A 55 5.39 -9.35 -6.13
C PHE A 55 4.38 -9.47 -4.97
N GLY A 56 3.39 -8.56 -4.94
CA GLY A 56 2.37 -8.50 -3.90
C GLY A 56 1.54 -9.78 -3.81
N ILE A 57 1.19 -10.16 -2.59
CA ILE A 57 0.42 -11.37 -2.28
C ILE A 57 -0.69 -11.02 -1.30
N GLY A 58 -1.92 -11.43 -1.61
CA GLY A 58 -3.07 -11.23 -0.73
C GLY A 58 -2.82 -11.73 0.68
N GLY A 59 -3.22 -10.95 1.67
CA GLY A 59 -3.01 -11.26 3.08
C GLY A 59 -1.60 -10.96 3.63
N ALA A 60 -0.66 -10.51 2.80
CA ALA A 60 0.68 -10.15 3.26
C ALA A 60 0.70 -8.77 3.93
N GLY A 61 1.53 -8.64 4.98
CA GLY A 61 1.93 -7.40 5.64
C GLY A 61 3.43 -7.34 5.79
N PHE A 62 3.93 -6.33 6.47
CA PHE A 62 5.35 -6.24 6.79
C PHE A 62 5.77 -7.32 7.78
N SER A 63 4.96 -7.52 8.84
CA SER A 63 5.26 -8.40 9.96
C SER A 63 4.43 -9.68 9.99
N VAL A 64 3.34 -9.73 9.23
CA VAL A 64 2.42 -10.86 9.22
C VAL A 64 3.01 -12.00 8.41
N ILE A 65 3.47 -13.03 9.09
CA ILE A 65 3.97 -14.27 8.52
C ILE A 65 2.79 -15.19 8.24
N THR A 66 2.38 -15.27 6.97
CA THR A 66 1.41 -16.27 6.49
C THR A 66 2.08 -17.40 5.70
N GLY A 67 3.37 -17.58 5.92
CA GLY A 67 4.33 -18.37 5.18
C GLY A 67 5.55 -17.50 4.92
N GLU A 68 6.76 -18.05 5.06
CA GLU A 68 8.01 -17.26 5.02
C GLU A 68 8.20 -16.46 3.73
N ASP A 69 7.57 -16.88 2.64
CA ASP A 69 7.67 -16.24 1.34
C ASP A 69 6.57 -15.20 1.06
N ARG A 70 5.54 -15.09 1.91
CA ARG A 70 4.36 -14.24 1.65
C ARG A 70 4.47 -12.83 2.22
N TRP A 71 5.20 -12.64 3.29
CA TRP A 71 5.44 -11.33 3.89
C TRP A 71 6.34 -10.43 3.03
N LEU A 72 6.32 -9.11 3.22
CA LEU A 72 7.04 -8.19 2.34
C LEU A 72 8.55 -8.45 2.26
N PRO A 73 9.29 -8.70 3.35
CA PRO A 73 10.70 -9.07 3.25
C PRO A 73 10.96 -10.30 2.37
N GLY A 74 10.10 -11.32 2.44
CA GLY A 74 10.20 -12.51 1.57
C GLY A 74 9.86 -12.22 0.11
N GLN A 75 8.92 -11.32 -0.15
CA GLN A 75 8.62 -10.84 -1.52
C GLN A 75 9.83 -10.14 -2.13
N ILE A 76 10.56 -9.32 -1.34
CA ILE A 76 11.79 -8.64 -1.75
C ILE A 76 12.89 -9.67 -2.05
N ASP A 77 13.08 -10.66 -1.17
CA ASP A 77 14.06 -11.74 -1.40
C ASP A 77 13.78 -12.48 -2.71
N ARG A 78 12.52 -12.80 -3.01
CA ARG A 78 12.14 -13.42 -4.30
C ARG A 78 12.43 -12.52 -5.49
N CYS A 79 12.13 -11.23 -5.38
CA CYS A 79 12.43 -10.26 -6.42
C CYS A 79 13.93 -10.21 -6.70
N LEU A 80 14.74 -10.06 -5.67
CA LEU A 80 16.21 -10.00 -5.80
C LEU A 80 16.79 -11.32 -6.35
N ALA A 81 16.22 -12.47 -5.96
CA ALA A 81 16.63 -13.79 -6.45
C ALA A 81 16.38 -14.01 -7.95
N THR A 82 15.48 -13.23 -8.58
CA THR A 82 15.27 -13.30 -10.04
C THR A 82 16.48 -12.82 -10.84
N GLY A 83 17.35 -12.01 -10.24
CA GLY A 83 18.45 -11.32 -10.93
C GLY A 83 17.98 -10.18 -11.84
N GLU A 84 16.66 -9.95 -11.97
CA GLU A 84 16.14 -8.80 -12.71
C GLU A 84 16.40 -7.51 -11.94
N LYS A 85 16.92 -6.49 -12.64
CA LYS A 85 17.15 -5.16 -12.06
C LYS A 85 15.94 -4.28 -12.29
N PHE A 86 15.45 -3.69 -11.21
CA PHE A 86 14.42 -2.66 -11.21
C PHE A 86 15.02 -1.33 -10.83
N ASP A 87 14.51 -0.27 -11.41
CA ASP A 87 14.96 1.11 -11.11
C ASP A 87 14.23 1.66 -9.87
N ILE A 88 13.00 1.20 -9.64
CA ILE A 88 12.13 1.69 -8.56
C ILE A 88 11.50 0.49 -7.83
N TYR A 89 11.54 0.52 -6.51
CA TYR A 89 10.89 -0.42 -5.61
C TYR A 89 9.78 0.30 -4.84
N ILE A 90 8.54 -0.13 -5.00
CA ILE A 90 7.39 0.45 -4.29
C ILE A 90 6.95 -0.49 -3.18
N LEU A 91 7.04 -0.04 -1.93
CA LEU A 91 6.44 -0.69 -0.78
C LEU A 91 5.03 -0.13 -0.58
N TRP A 92 4.01 -0.95 -0.82
CA TRP A 92 2.62 -0.54 -0.65
C TRP A 92 2.03 -1.20 0.57
N ALA A 93 1.86 -0.44 1.65
CA ALA A 93 1.32 -0.91 2.90
C ALA A 93 -0.12 -1.41 2.72
N SER A 94 -0.41 -2.54 3.35
CA SER A 94 -1.74 -3.11 3.45
C SER A 94 -2.30 -2.94 4.87
N THR A 95 -3.55 -3.32 5.07
CA THR A 95 -4.20 -3.32 6.38
C THR A 95 -3.89 -4.58 7.20
N ASN A 96 -3.11 -5.52 6.67
CA ASN A 96 -2.96 -6.84 7.29
C ASN A 96 -2.22 -6.81 8.64
N ASP A 97 -1.20 -5.97 8.79
CA ASP A 97 -0.54 -5.79 10.10
C ASP A 97 -1.52 -5.21 11.11
N VAL A 98 -2.31 -4.21 10.69
CA VAL A 98 -3.31 -3.55 11.54
C VAL A 98 -4.39 -4.54 11.97
N THR A 99 -5.01 -5.25 11.03
CA THR A 99 -6.12 -6.19 11.33
C THR A 99 -5.71 -7.28 12.30
N ARG A 100 -4.43 -7.64 12.31
CA ARG A 100 -3.88 -8.68 13.19
C ARG A 100 -3.27 -8.14 14.47
N GLY A 101 -3.30 -6.82 14.67
CA GLY A 101 -2.82 -6.19 15.90
C GLY A 101 -1.31 -6.32 16.07
N VAL A 102 -0.55 -6.28 14.96
CA VAL A 102 0.91 -6.22 15.03
C VAL A 102 1.30 -4.94 15.78
N GLU A 103 2.23 -5.02 16.72
CA GLU A 103 2.70 -3.84 17.43
C GLU A 103 3.37 -2.84 16.48
N LEU A 104 3.20 -1.54 16.75
CA LEU A 104 3.69 -0.47 15.88
C LEU A 104 5.22 -0.54 15.69
N GLU A 105 5.94 -0.77 16.78
CA GLU A 105 7.40 -0.89 16.77
C GLU A 105 7.88 -2.09 15.94
N GLU A 106 7.12 -3.17 15.93
CA GLU A 106 7.43 -4.33 15.10
C GLU A 106 7.19 -4.01 13.62
N GLN A 107 6.10 -3.32 13.28
CA GLN A 107 5.89 -2.87 11.90
C GLN A 107 7.02 -1.93 11.46
N ASP A 108 7.38 -0.94 12.28
CA ASP A 108 8.48 0.00 12.03
C ASP A 108 9.79 -0.74 11.74
N ARG A 109 10.12 -1.71 12.61
CA ARG A 109 11.30 -2.56 12.47
C ARG A 109 11.30 -3.32 11.14
N MET A 110 10.17 -3.87 10.74
CA MET A 110 10.04 -4.67 9.52
C MET A 110 10.05 -3.82 8.25
N ILE A 111 9.54 -2.58 8.30
CA ILE A 111 9.70 -1.61 7.20
C ILE A 111 11.19 -1.32 6.98
N LYS A 112 11.95 -1.06 8.07
CA LYS A 112 13.40 -0.84 7.97
C LYS A 112 14.13 -2.05 7.40
N VAL A 113 13.77 -3.27 7.79
CA VAL A 113 14.30 -4.51 7.19
C VAL A 113 14.06 -4.57 5.68
N CYS A 114 12.86 -4.19 5.21
CA CYS A 114 12.55 -4.13 3.79
C CYS A 114 13.46 -3.13 3.05
N ILE A 115 13.61 -1.93 3.60
CA ILE A 115 14.45 -0.87 3.05
C ILE A 115 15.91 -1.32 2.96
N GLU A 116 16.45 -1.89 4.04
CA GLU A 116 17.83 -2.40 4.09
C GLU A 116 18.09 -3.50 3.05
N LYS A 117 17.15 -4.45 2.89
CA LYS A 117 17.25 -5.50 1.87
C LYS A 117 17.34 -4.92 0.46
N ILE A 118 16.49 -3.94 0.15
CA ILE A 118 16.51 -3.28 -1.16
C ILE A 118 17.83 -2.53 -1.35
N ARG A 119 18.24 -1.71 -0.40
CA ARG A 119 19.51 -0.97 -0.46
C ARG A 119 20.72 -1.87 -0.65
N LYS A 120 20.72 -3.04 0.00
CA LYS A 120 21.78 -4.03 -0.14
C LYS A 120 21.75 -4.75 -1.49
N GLY A 121 20.58 -5.13 -1.96
CA GLY A 121 20.42 -5.92 -3.20
C GLY A 121 20.34 -5.07 -4.48
N ALA A 122 19.93 -3.81 -4.37
CA ALA A 122 19.74 -2.88 -5.49
C ALA A 122 20.11 -1.44 -5.05
N PRO A 123 21.38 -1.15 -4.77
CA PRO A 123 21.82 0.12 -4.16
C PRO A 123 21.52 1.36 -4.99
N GLU A 124 21.41 1.23 -6.31
CA GLU A 124 21.10 2.35 -7.22
C GLU A 124 19.60 2.58 -7.42
N ALA A 125 18.76 1.70 -6.88
CA ALA A 125 17.33 1.80 -7.09
C ALA A 125 16.70 2.82 -6.13
N LYS A 126 15.66 3.51 -6.61
CA LYS A 126 14.80 4.33 -5.76
C LYS A 126 13.84 3.45 -4.96
N ILE A 127 13.54 3.86 -3.76
CA ILE A 127 12.49 3.25 -2.94
C ILE A 127 11.39 4.29 -2.75
N LEU A 128 10.15 3.92 -3.03
CA LEU A 128 8.96 4.73 -2.79
C LEU A 128 8.02 3.97 -1.85
N PHE A 129 7.27 4.69 -1.05
CA PHE A 129 6.32 4.08 -0.12
C PHE A 129 4.91 4.62 -0.33
N PHE A 130 3.91 3.73 -0.42
CA PHE A 130 2.50 4.07 -0.42
C PHE A 130 1.86 3.58 0.88
N SER A 131 1.16 4.46 1.58
CA SER A 131 0.42 4.06 2.78
C SER A 131 -0.78 3.19 2.44
N SER A 132 -1.39 2.62 3.48
CA SER A 132 -2.73 2.05 3.39
C SER A 132 -3.77 3.12 3.03
N LEU A 133 -4.91 2.67 2.52
CA LEU A 133 -6.09 3.50 2.22
C LEU A 133 -7.01 3.61 3.45
N PRO A 134 -7.88 4.63 3.52
CA PRO A 134 -8.91 4.74 4.55
C PRO A 134 -10.02 3.71 4.29
N VAL A 135 -9.82 2.50 4.78
CA VAL A 135 -10.71 1.36 4.56
C VAL A 135 -11.95 1.48 5.45
N PRO A 136 -13.16 1.41 4.90
CA PRO A 136 -14.41 1.68 5.63
C PRO A 136 -14.90 0.51 6.49
N ILE A 137 -14.14 -0.57 6.63
CA ILE A 137 -14.55 -1.79 7.34
C ILE A 137 -15.07 -1.54 8.76
N LEU A 138 -14.75 -0.38 9.32
CA LEU A 138 -15.00 -0.04 10.72
C LEU A 138 -16.34 0.62 11.00
N GLU A 139 -16.92 1.30 10.01
CA GLU A 139 -18.04 2.18 10.27
C GLU A 139 -19.36 1.62 9.76
N ASN A 140 -19.36 0.72 8.77
CA ASN A 140 -20.56 0.32 8.05
C ASN A 140 -20.84 -1.19 8.03
N LYS A 141 -19.95 -2.04 8.52
CA LYS A 141 -20.24 -3.47 8.68
C LYS A 141 -20.45 -3.82 10.16
N VAL A 142 -21.49 -3.29 10.73
CA VAL A 142 -22.16 -4.03 11.82
C VAL A 142 -22.76 -5.25 11.12
N LEU A 143 -22.08 -6.40 11.19
CA LEU A 143 -22.74 -7.65 10.82
C LEU A 143 -24.04 -7.71 11.62
N ASP A 144 -25.13 -8.07 10.95
CA ASP A 144 -26.37 -8.41 11.62
C ASP A 144 -26.01 -9.32 12.80
N PRO A 145 -26.45 -9.04 14.02
CA PRO A 145 -26.20 -9.91 15.18
C PRO A 145 -26.49 -11.38 14.89
N ALA A 146 -27.52 -11.69 14.11
CA ALA A 146 -27.86 -13.04 13.70
C ALA A 146 -26.80 -13.65 12.76
N GLU A 147 -26.22 -12.88 11.85
CA GLU A 147 -25.12 -13.32 10.98
C GLU A 147 -23.86 -13.58 11.80
N LEU A 148 -23.57 -12.70 12.77
CA LEU A 148 -22.43 -12.86 13.67
C LEU A 148 -22.60 -14.11 14.57
N GLU A 149 -23.81 -14.36 15.08
CA GLU A 149 -24.11 -15.53 15.91
C GLU A 149 -24.06 -16.85 15.12
N SER A 150 -24.34 -16.82 13.82
CA SER A 150 -24.24 -17.98 12.94
C SER A 150 -22.80 -18.42 12.66
N MET A 151 -21.82 -17.53 12.88
CA MET A 151 -20.41 -17.85 12.67
C MET A 151 -19.83 -18.70 13.81
N PRO A 152 -18.91 -19.64 13.53
CA PRO A 152 -18.13 -20.31 14.56
C PRO A 152 -17.41 -19.27 15.45
N GLU A 153 -17.35 -19.54 16.78
CA GLU A 153 -16.86 -18.59 17.77
C GLU A 153 -15.47 -18.00 17.46
N ARG A 154 -14.55 -18.84 16.99
CA ARG A 154 -13.19 -18.41 16.58
C ARG A 154 -13.20 -17.35 15.46
N PHE A 155 -14.20 -17.37 14.57
CA PHE A 155 -14.33 -16.36 13.51
C PHE A 155 -14.98 -15.08 14.03
N ARG A 156 -15.92 -15.20 14.99
CA ARG A 156 -16.55 -14.05 15.66
C ARG A 156 -15.53 -13.23 16.43
N GLU A 157 -14.67 -13.92 17.18
CA GLU A 157 -13.61 -13.26 17.96
C GLU A 157 -12.59 -12.58 17.04
N ASN A 158 -12.08 -13.28 16.02
CA ASN A 158 -11.20 -12.70 15.03
C ASN A 158 -11.80 -11.47 14.35
N TYR A 159 -13.08 -11.54 13.99
CA TYR A 159 -13.76 -10.43 13.33
C TYR A 159 -13.88 -9.21 14.25
N ARG A 160 -14.26 -9.41 15.52
CA ARG A 160 -14.32 -8.35 16.52
C ARG A 160 -12.95 -7.71 16.75
N ASN A 161 -11.92 -8.53 16.86
CA ASN A 161 -10.54 -8.06 17.03
C ASN A 161 -10.07 -7.26 15.82
N GLN A 162 -10.39 -7.69 14.60
CA GLN A 162 -10.08 -6.94 13.39
C GLN A 162 -10.72 -5.55 13.40
N ILE A 163 -12.01 -5.45 13.76
CA ILE A 163 -12.70 -4.16 13.84
C ILE A 163 -12.03 -3.24 14.88
N VAL A 164 -11.70 -3.77 16.05
CA VAL A 164 -11.03 -2.99 17.11
C VAL A 164 -9.66 -2.52 16.65
N ASN A 165 -8.88 -3.40 16.06
CA ASN A 165 -7.52 -3.11 15.61
C ASN A 165 -7.51 -2.08 14.47
N MET A 166 -8.46 -2.17 13.53
CA MET A 166 -8.53 -1.24 12.41
C MET A 166 -8.76 0.21 12.83
N LYS A 167 -9.33 0.47 14.01
CA LYS A 167 -9.41 1.84 14.56
C LYS A 167 -8.05 2.48 14.75
N LYS A 168 -7.00 1.69 14.83
CA LYS A 168 -5.62 2.15 14.93
C LYS A 168 -4.97 2.45 13.57
N LEU A 169 -5.66 2.22 12.44
CA LEU A 169 -5.09 2.44 11.11
C LEU A 169 -4.44 3.82 10.93
N PRO A 170 -5.01 4.95 11.42
CA PRO A 170 -4.35 6.25 11.35
C PRO A 170 -2.99 6.29 12.07
N GLU A 171 -2.87 5.59 13.21
CA GLU A 171 -1.62 5.50 13.97
C GLU A 171 -0.55 4.74 13.19
N TYR A 172 -0.92 3.61 12.55
CA TYR A 172 -0.01 2.87 11.67
C TYR A 172 0.47 3.71 10.48
N VAL A 173 -0.43 4.49 9.86
CA VAL A 173 -0.05 5.37 8.76
C VAL A 173 0.92 6.46 9.23
N ALA A 174 0.71 7.03 10.41
CA ALA A 174 1.63 8.02 10.99
C ALA A 174 3.02 7.42 11.31
N HIS A 175 3.08 6.17 11.80
CA HIS A 175 4.32 5.45 12.01
C HIS A 175 5.05 5.15 10.70
N GLN A 176 4.33 4.70 9.66
CA GLN A 176 4.89 4.49 8.32
C GLN A 176 5.53 5.79 7.77
N GLU A 177 4.83 6.92 7.89
CA GLU A 177 5.35 8.23 7.47
C GLU A 177 6.59 8.62 8.25
N LYS A 178 6.61 8.42 9.58
CA LYS A 178 7.76 8.67 10.44
C LYS A 178 8.97 7.83 10.01
N VAL A 179 8.80 6.53 9.84
CA VAL A 179 9.89 5.64 9.40
C VAL A 179 10.42 6.05 8.02
N CYS A 180 9.54 6.38 7.09
CA CYS A 180 9.94 6.86 5.77
C CYS A 180 10.73 8.17 5.85
N ALA A 181 10.36 9.09 6.74
CA ALA A 181 11.10 10.34 6.95
C ALA A 181 12.49 10.07 7.57
N GLU A 182 12.59 9.19 8.58
CA GLU A 182 13.86 8.77 9.17
C GLU A 182 14.80 8.14 8.14
N GLU A 183 14.24 7.36 7.22
CA GLU A 183 14.98 6.64 6.19
C GLU A 183 15.15 7.43 4.87
N ASN A 184 14.66 8.69 4.80
CA ASN A 184 14.68 9.52 3.59
C ASN A 184 14.00 8.83 2.39
N ILE A 185 12.87 8.16 2.62
CA ILE A 185 12.04 7.50 1.61
C ILE A 185 10.84 8.41 1.27
N PRO A 186 10.62 8.76 0.00
CA PRO A 186 9.40 9.46 -0.40
C PRO A 186 8.15 8.65 -0.03
N PHE A 187 7.20 9.33 0.63
CA PHE A 187 6.00 8.72 1.19
C PHE A 187 4.73 9.31 0.57
N LEU A 188 3.93 8.47 -0.08
CA LEU A 188 2.60 8.84 -0.56
C LEU A 188 1.56 8.45 0.49
N ASN A 189 1.02 9.43 1.19
CA ASN A 189 -0.04 9.23 2.16
C ASN A 189 -1.39 9.06 1.46
N LEU A 190 -1.68 7.85 0.96
CA LEU A 190 -2.97 7.52 0.33
C LEU A 190 -4.12 7.59 1.33
N TYR A 191 -3.86 7.43 2.62
CA TYR A 191 -4.89 7.55 3.65
C TYR A 191 -5.55 8.94 3.65
N THR A 192 -4.75 9.99 3.46
CA THR A 192 -5.24 11.37 3.45
C THR A 192 -5.43 11.95 2.05
N THR A 193 -4.58 11.55 1.08
CA THR A 193 -4.56 12.17 -0.26
C THR A 193 -5.43 11.47 -1.29
N SER A 194 -5.94 10.28 -0.99
CA SER A 194 -6.87 9.58 -1.89
C SER A 194 -8.21 10.32 -2.07
N GLY A 195 -8.60 11.18 -1.14
CA GLY A 195 -9.93 11.80 -1.13
C GLY A 195 -11.06 10.82 -0.77
N ILE A 196 -10.72 9.56 -0.47
CA ILE A 196 -11.68 8.57 0.02
C ILE A 196 -11.96 8.87 1.49
N ASN A 197 -13.22 8.82 1.88
CA ASN A 197 -13.67 9.05 3.25
C ASN A 197 -14.93 8.22 3.53
N GLN A 198 -15.44 8.27 4.76
CA GLN A 198 -16.60 7.49 5.19
C GLN A 198 -17.87 7.71 4.36
N TYR A 199 -18.03 8.86 3.71
CA TYR A 199 -19.24 9.20 2.95
C TYR A 199 -19.19 8.66 1.51
N ASN A 200 -18.01 8.57 0.91
CA ASN A 200 -17.84 8.13 -0.48
C ASN A 200 -17.19 6.75 -0.63
N ALA A 201 -16.71 6.17 0.46
CA ALA A 201 -16.07 4.86 0.45
C ALA A 201 -16.92 3.75 -0.22
N PRO A 202 -18.26 3.70 -0.08
CA PRO A 202 -19.08 2.71 -0.76
C PRO A 202 -18.94 2.73 -2.29
N ASP A 203 -18.58 3.86 -2.88
CA ASP A 203 -18.37 3.98 -4.33
C ASP A 203 -17.05 3.34 -4.78
N PHE A 204 -16.07 3.24 -3.89
CA PHE A 204 -14.69 2.85 -4.20
C PHE A 204 -14.27 1.48 -3.66
N PHE A 205 -15.03 0.93 -2.71
CA PHE A 205 -14.74 -0.38 -2.15
C PHE A 205 -15.73 -1.44 -2.62
N SER A 206 -15.28 -2.69 -2.62
CA SER A 206 -16.11 -3.86 -2.87
C SER A 206 -17.09 -4.10 -1.70
N SER A 207 -18.01 -5.03 -1.86
CA SER A 207 -19.00 -5.37 -0.83
C SER A 207 -18.40 -5.87 0.49
N ASP A 208 -17.13 -6.26 0.49
CA ASP A 208 -16.39 -6.64 1.71
C ASP A 208 -15.90 -5.43 2.52
N ASN A 209 -16.06 -4.21 2.01
CA ASN A 209 -15.59 -2.95 2.61
C ASN A 209 -14.09 -2.92 2.95
N LEU A 210 -13.31 -3.77 2.31
CA LEU A 210 -11.86 -3.89 2.50
C LEU A 210 -11.10 -3.65 1.21
N HIS A 211 -11.50 -4.30 0.12
CA HIS A 211 -10.80 -4.23 -1.15
C HIS A 211 -11.40 -3.17 -2.06
N LEU A 212 -10.53 -2.43 -2.75
CA LEU A 212 -10.99 -1.51 -3.79
C LEU A 212 -11.72 -2.27 -4.89
N ASN A 213 -12.79 -1.68 -5.38
CA ASN A 213 -13.44 -2.08 -6.63
C ASN A 213 -12.74 -1.40 -7.83
N THR A 214 -13.24 -1.62 -9.04
CA THR A 214 -12.73 -0.99 -10.27
C THR A 214 -12.72 0.54 -10.20
N ALA A 215 -13.74 1.16 -9.61
CA ALA A 215 -13.83 2.61 -9.47
C ALA A 215 -12.75 3.13 -8.50
N GLY A 216 -12.50 2.41 -7.40
CA GLY A 216 -11.46 2.76 -6.43
C GLY A 216 -10.06 2.74 -7.04
N TYR A 217 -9.70 1.70 -7.78
CA TYR A 217 -8.40 1.68 -8.49
C TYR A 217 -8.30 2.79 -9.54
N ASN A 218 -9.37 3.08 -10.28
CA ASN A 218 -9.40 4.20 -11.23
C ASN A 218 -9.25 5.55 -10.53
N HIS A 219 -9.74 5.67 -9.31
CA HIS A 219 -9.69 6.90 -8.54
C HIS A 219 -8.27 7.25 -8.06
N ILE A 220 -7.49 6.25 -7.61
CA ILE A 220 -6.16 6.50 -7.04
C ILE A 220 -5.01 6.46 -8.04
N LYS A 221 -5.21 5.87 -9.23
CA LYS A 221 -4.13 5.60 -10.20
C LYS A 221 -3.34 6.84 -10.64
N GLU A 222 -4.04 7.97 -10.82
CA GLU A 222 -3.43 9.23 -11.24
C GLU A 222 -2.55 9.81 -10.13
N THR A 223 -3.03 9.83 -8.88
CA THR A 223 -2.26 10.28 -7.72
C THR A 223 -0.97 9.47 -7.56
N GLN A 224 -1.07 8.16 -7.70
CA GLN A 224 0.09 7.27 -7.65
C GLN A 224 1.08 7.55 -8.80
N ALA A 225 0.59 7.68 -10.04
CA ALA A 225 1.44 7.95 -11.20
C ALA A 225 2.19 9.29 -11.08
N ARG A 226 1.49 10.34 -10.63
CA ARG A 226 2.11 11.64 -10.40
C ARG A 226 3.17 11.59 -9.31
N PHE A 227 2.90 10.86 -8.23
CA PHE A 227 3.89 10.67 -7.17
C PHE A 227 5.14 9.95 -7.69
N ILE A 228 4.98 8.86 -8.44
CA ILE A 228 6.10 8.14 -9.07
C ILE A 228 6.87 9.09 -10.01
N ALA A 229 6.17 9.92 -10.79
CA ALA A 229 6.81 10.84 -11.72
C ALA A 229 7.64 11.93 -11.02
N ALA A 230 7.26 12.33 -9.81
CA ALA A 230 7.86 13.44 -9.08
C ALA A 230 9.08 13.06 -8.23
N HIS A 231 9.26 11.79 -7.93
CA HIS A 231 10.30 11.28 -7.02
C HIS A 231 11.18 10.23 -7.66
#